data_e217dcc8ac512db4bf72609a5baab350
#
_entry.id   e217dcc8ac512db4bf72609a5baab350
#
_cell.length_a   1.000
_cell.length_b   1.000
_cell.length_c   1.000
_cell.angle_alpha   90.00
_cell.angle_beta   90.00
_cell.angle_gamma   90.00
#
_symmetry.space_group_name_H-M   'P 1'
#
loop_
_entity.id
_entity.type
_entity.pdbx_description
1 polymer ?
#
loop_
_entity_poly.entity_id
_entity_poly.type
_entity_poly.pdbx_seq_one_letter_code
_entity_poly.pdbx_strand_id
1 'polypeptide(L)'
;MLAFHMMNQPNTDQPLERTLTAQINLYYDVVAVAARPAPLLIALHGYGASKWHGMHEAKLTEPGGFALAALQGPHQHLREPKQPGGQLRYGFGWLSNYRPEESVAIHHRALTDMIDSLVDEGVADRERIFLLGFSQSCALNYRFAFTHPHVLKGVIGIAGGIPGDWETSDAYQQTNTSVLHLAGERDEYYPPARVENYAQALRGRATDVEFRSYDAGHEISDAMRNDMKDWLRARSE
;
A
#
# COMPACT_ATOMS: atom_id res chain seq x y z
N MET A 1 34.41 14.90 -57.71
CA MET A 1 34.43 15.21 -56.26
C MET A 1 33.45 14.25 -55.59
N LEU A 2 33.93 13.12 -55.12
CA LEU A 2 33.11 12.13 -54.39
C LEU A 2 33.16 12.49 -52.91
N ALA A 3 32.02 12.94 -52.36
CA ALA A 3 31.86 13.16 -50.92
C ALA A 3 31.70 11.81 -50.22
N PHE A 4 32.71 11.40 -49.49
CA PHE A 4 32.63 10.29 -48.57
C PHE A 4 31.70 10.67 -47.39
N HIS A 5 30.51 10.09 -47.35
CA HIS A 5 29.69 10.08 -46.16
C HIS A 5 30.38 9.20 -45.11
N MET A 6 31.01 9.84 -44.12
CA MET A 6 31.43 9.13 -42.92
C MET A 6 30.17 8.72 -42.18
N MET A 7 29.82 7.46 -42.30
CA MET A 7 28.87 6.83 -41.39
C MET A 7 29.46 6.90 -39.97
N ASN A 8 28.82 7.66 -39.09
CA ASN A 8 29.12 7.65 -37.66
C ASN A 8 28.93 6.19 -37.17
N GLN A 9 30.03 5.50 -36.91
CA GLN A 9 29.98 4.21 -36.24
C GLN A 9 29.41 4.43 -34.84
N PRO A 10 28.46 3.61 -34.36
CA PRO A 10 27.94 3.72 -32.99
C PRO A 10 29.13 3.54 -32.04
N ASN A 11 29.26 4.46 -31.08
CA ASN A 11 30.27 4.37 -30.03
C ASN A 11 30.09 3.10 -29.23
N THR A 12 30.89 2.08 -29.46
CA THR A 12 30.80 0.76 -28.88
C THR A 12 31.23 0.69 -27.39
N ASP A 13 31.72 1.82 -26.83
CA ASP A 13 32.22 1.91 -25.46
C ASP A 13 31.14 2.31 -24.44
N GLN A 14 29.93 2.59 -24.89
CA GLN A 14 28.81 2.87 -23.95
C GLN A 14 28.17 1.57 -23.47
N PRO A 15 28.02 1.41 -22.14
CA PRO A 15 27.33 0.23 -21.59
C PRO A 15 25.86 0.21 -22.04
N LEU A 16 25.39 -0.95 -22.49
CA LEU A 16 24.00 -1.17 -22.83
C LEU A 16 23.29 -1.79 -21.62
N GLU A 17 22.30 -1.07 -21.07
CA GLU A 17 21.43 -1.64 -20.04
C GLU A 17 20.61 -2.80 -20.63
N ARG A 18 20.60 -3.91 -19.93
CA ARG A 18 19.83 -5.10 -20.28
C ARG A 18 19.07 -5.59 -19.07
N THR A 19 17.90 -6.18 -19.28
CA THR A 19 17.03 -6.71 -18.23
C THR A 19 16.90 -8.23 -18.40
N LEU A 20 16.92 -8.94 -17.28
CA LEU A 20 16.48 -10.33 -17.21
C LEU A 20 15.41 -10.46 -16.13
N THR A 21 14.43 -11.32 -16.37
CA THR A 21 13.35 -11.58 -15.40
C THR A 21 13.80 -12.62 -14.40
N ALA A 22 13.58 -12.35 -13.11
CA ALA A 22 13.78 -13.30 -12.03
C ALA A 22 12.53 -13.39 -11.16
N GLN A 23 12.30 -14.55 -10.53
CA GLN A 23 11.22 -14.71 -9.55
C GLN A 23 11.76 -14.47 -8.15
N ILE A 24 10.96 -13.79 -7.33
CA ILE A 24 11.22 -13.61 -5.89
C ILE A 24 10.02 -14.12 -5.09
N ASN A 25 10.30 -14.67 -3.91
CA ASN A 25 9.24 -15.04 -2.96
C ASN A 25 8.96 -13.87 -2.04
N LEU A 26 7.68 -13.53 -1.90
CA LEU A 26 7.19 -12.60 -0.89
C LEU A 26 6.50 -13.37 0.23
N TYR A 27 6.67 -12.90 1.45
CA TYR A 27 6.18 -13.58 2.65
C TYR A 27 5.03 -12.79 3.27
N TYR A 28 3.97 -13.48 3.65
CA TYR A 28 2.86 -12.91 4.39
C TYR A 28 2.41 -13.82 5.53
N ASP A 29 1.81 -13.22 6.55
CA ASP A 29 1.21 -13.95 7.65
C ASP A 29 -0.31 -13.90 7.52
N VAL A 30 -0.99 -14.96 7.95
CA VAL A 30 -2.45 -15.08 7.96
C VAL A 30 -2.94 -15.51 9.33
N VAL A 31 -4.00 -14.88 9.81
CA VAL A 31 -4.80 -15.33 10.95
C VAL A 31 -6.21 -15.58 10.45
N ALA A 32 -6.57 -16.85 10.34
CA ALA A 32 -7.90 -17.24 9.91
C ALA A 32 -8.86 -17.36 11.12
N VAL A 33 -10.13 -17.17 10.88
CA VAL A 33 -11.20 -17.34 11.88
C VAL A 33 -11.99 -18.63 11.61
N ALA A 34 -12.79 -19.08 12.60
CA ALA A 34 -13.54 -20.32 12.48
C ALA A 34 -14.70 -20.22 11.48
N ALA A 35 -15.43 -19.09 11.48
CA ALA A 35 -16.51 -18.83 10.51
C ALA A 35 -15.89 -18.40 9.17
N ARG A 36 -16.02 -19.24 8.15
CA ARG A 36 -15.43 -19.02 6.81
C ARG A 36 -16.46 -19.24 5.70
N PRO A 37 -16.34 -18.54 4.54
CA PRO A 37 -15.38 -17.47 4.26
C PRO A 37 -15.70 -16.21 5.08
N ALA A 38 -14.67 -15.50 5.53
CA ALA A 38 -14.77 -14.33 6.40
C ALA A 38 -14.39 -13.04 5.65
N PRO A 39 -14.83 -11.85 6.11
CA PRO A 39 -14.22 -10.60 5.67
C PRO A 39 -12.71 -10.65 5.90
N LEU A 40 -11.92 -10.14 4.94
CA LEU A 40 -10.47 -10.12 5.02
C LEU A 40 -9.96 -8.70 5.22
N LEU A 41 -9.15 -8.48 6.25
CA LEU A 41 -8.37 -7.26 6.43
C LEU A 41 -6.90 -7.53 6.10
N ILE A 42 -6.40 -6.94 5.03
CA ILE A 42 -5.00 -6.98 4.61
C ILE A 42 -4.32 -5.71 5.13
N ALA A 43 -3.25 -5.85 5.91
CA ALA A 43 -2.51 -4.70 6.44
C ALA A 43 -1.09 -4.62 5.87
N LEU A 44 -0.75 -3.46 5.31
CA LEU A 44 0.56 -3.16 4.75
C LEU A 44 1.28 -2.12 5.62
N HIS A 45 2.51 -2.45 5.99
CA HIS A 45 3.34 -1.63 6.87
C HIS A 45 3.92 -0.39 6.16
N GLY A 46 4.37 0.60 6.94
CA GLY A 46 5.12 1.75 6.45
C GLY A 46 6.59 1.44 6.13
N TYR A 47 7.30 2.42 5.57
CA TYR A 47 8.73 2.31 5.27
C TYR A 47 9.55 1.98 6.53
N GLY A 48 10.48 1.05 6.40
CA GLY A 48 11.36 0.62 7.48
C GLY A 48 10.70 -0.30 8.52
N ALA A 49 9.41 -0.61 8.38
CA ALA A 49 8.69 -1.58 9.19
C ALA A 49 8.69 -2.98 8.54
N SER A 50 7.80 -3.85 8.96
CA SER A 50 7.68 -5.23 8.46
C SER A 50 6.24 -5.72 8.56
N LYS A 51 5.92 -6.89 7.98
CA LYS A 51 4.62 -7.55 8.11
C LYS A 51 4.16 -7.73 9.57
N TRP A 52 5.09 -7.85 10.49
CA TRP A 52 4.83 -7.91 11.93
C TRP A 52 4.07 -6.67 12.44
N HIS A 53 4.48 -5.47 11.99
CA HIS A 53 3.81 -4.23 12.35
C HIS A 53 2.42 -4.16 11.68
N GLY A 54 2.32 -4.58 10.43
CA GLY A 54 1.02 -4.68 9.74
C GLY A 54 0.06 -5.61 10.47
N MET A 55 0.50 -6.83 10.83
CA MET A 55 -0.32 -7.79 11.56
C MET A 55 -0.71 -7.28 12.97
N HIS A 56 0.19 -6.58 13.65
CA HIS A 56 -0.12 -5.97 14.94
C HIS A 56 -1.25 -4.95 14.82
N GLU A 57 -1.17 -4.04 13.86
CA GLU A 57 -2.22 -3.04 13.63
C GLU A 57 -3.53 -3.68 13.15
N ALA A 58 -3.48 -4.69 12.29
CA ALA A 58 -4.67 -5.43 11.88
C ALA A 58 -5.41 -6.02 13.08
N LYS A 59 -4.68 -6.65 14.01
CA LYS A 59 -5.27 -7.21 15.26
C LYS A 59 -5.87 -6.16 16.17
N LEU A 60 -5.30 -4.95 16.21
CA LEU A 60 -5.80 -3.85 17.03
C LEU A 60 -7.03 -3.16 16.40
N THR A 61 -7.22 -3.29 15.09
CA THR A 61 -8.24 -2.54 14.34
C THR A 61 -9.38 -3.39 13.81
N GLU A 62 -9.26 -4.72 13.78
CA GLU A 62 -10.37 -5.59 13.33
C GLU A 62 -11.53 -5.58 14.36
N PRO A 63 -12.80 -5.52 13.88
CA PRO A 63 -13.96 -5.37 14.76
C PRO A 63 -14.51 -6.70 15.34
N GLY A 64 -13.90 -7.82 15.01
CA GLY A 64 -14.36 -9.19 15.32
C GLY A 64 -14.84 -9.92 14.07
N GLY A 65 -14.37 -11.15 13.89
CA GLY A 65 -14.82 -12.04 12.81
C GLY A 65 -14.10 -11.87 11.47
N PHE A 66 -13.06 -11.06 11.39
CA PHE A 66 -12.22 -10.89 10.20
C PHE A 66 -11.08 -11.91 10.15
N ALA A 67 -10.83 -12.49 8.99
CA ALA A 67 -9.53 -13.04 8.67
C ALA A 67 -8.53 -11.88 8.47
N LEU A 68 -7.28 -12.07 8.92
CA LEU A 68 -6.25 -11.04 8.84
C LEU A 68 -5.10 -11.53 7.98
N ALA A 69 -4.56 -10.66 7.13
CA ALA A 69 -3.33 -10.91 6.41
C ALA A 69 -2.37 -9.72 6.52
N ALA A 70 -1.07 -10.00 6.55
CA ALA A 70 -0.06 -8.94 6.53
C ALA A 70 1.09 -9.34 5.60
N LEU A 71 1.32 -8.55 4.56
CA LEU A 71 2.33 -8.80 3.54
C LEU A 71 3.63 -8.08 3.87
N GLN A 72 4.76 -8.73 3.57
CA GLN A 72 6.10 -8.15 3.69
C GLN A 72 6.47 -7.37 2.45
N GLY A 73 6.90 -6.11 2.63
CA GLY A 73 7.45 -5.31 1.53
C GLY A 73 8.70 -5.96 0.91
N PRO A 74 8.91 -5.83 -0.41
CA PRO A 74 9.96 -6.55 -1.15
C PRO A 74 11.37 -6.01 -0.91
N HIS A 75 11.51 -4.72 -0.56
CA HIS A 75 12.81 -4.05 -0.51
C HIS A 75 13.38 -4.02 0.90
N GLN A 76 14.23 -5.02 1.21
CA GLN A 76 14.94 -5.06 2.48
C GLN A 76 16.09 -4.04 2.49
N HIS A 77 16.24 -3.33 3.60
CA HIS A 77 17.33 -2.41 3.83
C HIS A 77 17.78 -2.41 5.29
N LEU A 78 18.99 -1.95 5.54
CA LEU A 78 19.49 -1.72 6.88
C LEU A 78 18.95 -0.38 7.40
N ARG A 79 18.48 -0.39 8.64
CA ARG A 79 18.09 0.82 9.36
C ARG A 79 19.20 1.22 10.30
N GLU A 80 19.49 2.51 10.31
CA GLU A 80 20.38 3.07 11.31
C GLU A 80 19.84 2.82 12.73
N PRO A 81 20.72 2.53 13.70
CA PRO A 81 20.32 2.38 15.09
C PRO A 81 19.74 3.69 15.61
N LYS A 82 18.68 3.61 16.44
CA LYS A 82 18.09 4.80 17.09
C LYS A 82 19.05 5.51 18.04
N GLN A 83 20.11 4.83 18.47
CA GLN A 83 21.15 5.37 19.36
C GLN A 83 22.54 5.01 18.82
N PRO A 84 23.56 5.88 18.99
CA PRO A 84 24.93 5.55 18.63
C PRO A 84 25.40 4.24 19.27
N GLY A 85 26.00 3.35 18.48
CA GLY A 85 26.45 2.03 18.95
C GLY A 85 25.36 0.96 19.09
N GLY A 86 24.11 1.25 18.75
CA GLY A 86 23.01 0.28 18.73
C GLY A 86 23.16 -0.75 17.62
N GLN A 87 22.42 -1.85 17.73
CA GLN A 87 22.40 -2.88 16.68
C GLN A 87 21.68 -2.38 15.42
N LEU A 88 22.28 -2.67 14.25
CA LEU A 88 21.62 -2.55 12.96
C LEU A 88 20.38 -3.45 12.92
N ARG A 89 19.30 -2.92 12.40
CA ARG A 89 18.05 -3.66 12.21
C ARG A 89 17.70 -3.67 10.72
N TYR A 90 17.02 -4.70 10.30
CA TYR A 90 16.41 -4.71 8.98
C TYR A 90 15.08 -3.97 9.00
N GLY A 91 14.85 -3.20 7.96
CA GLY A 91 13.55 -2.64 7.61
C GLY A 91 13.19 -3.05 6.19
N PHE A 92 11.93 -2.83 5.85
CA PHE A 92 11.41 -3.17 4.53
C PHE A 92 10.65 -2.00 3.95
N GLY A 93 10.66 -1.88 2.64
CA GLY A 93 9.96 -0.84 1.91
C GLY A 93 9.20 -1.42 0.72
N TRP A 94 8.30 -0.62 0.19
CA TRP A 94 7.43 -0.99 -0.93
C TRP A 94 7.89 -0.42 -2.25
N LEU A 95 8.61 0.72 -2.21
CA LEU A 95 9.08 1.45 -3.39
C LEU A 95 10.60 1.55 -3.40
N SER A 96 11.17 1.35 -4.58
CA SER A 96 12.54 1.72 -4.92
C SER A 96 12.52 3.01 -5.75
N ASN A 97 13.51 3.89 -5.55
CA ASN A 97 13.68 5.07 -6.40
C ASN A 97 14.21 4.71 -7.81
N TYR A 98 14.82 3.53 -7.93
CA TYR A 98 15.23 2.98 -9.22
C TYR A 98 14.13 2.06 -9.74
N ARG A 99 13.60 2.35 -10.93
CA ARG A 99 12.49 1.59 -11.54
C ARG A 99 11.26 1.46 -10.62
N PRO A 100 10.66 2.57 -10.16
CA PRO A 100 9.52 2.54 -9.23
C PRO A 100 8.31 1.79 -9.80
N GLU A 101 8.13 1.77 -11.12
CA GLU A 101 7.09 1.02 -11.82
C GLU A 101 7.18 -0.49 -11.56
N GLU A 102 8.37 -1.05 -11.43
CA GLU A 102 8.57 -2.46 -11.09
C GLU A 102 8.11 -2.75 -9.66
N SER A 103 8.39 -1.85 -8.72
CA SER A 103 7.89 -1.94 -7.34
C SER A 103 6.37 -1.91 -7.27
N VAL A 104 5.72 -1.05 -8.08
CA VAL A 104 4.26 -1.00 -8.20
C VAL A 104 3.73 -2.32 -8.76
N ALA A 105 4.34 -2.86 -9.80
CA ALA A 105 3.93 -4.13 -10.41
C ALA A 105 4.05 -5.31 -9.43
N ILE A 106 5.15 -5.37 -8.65
CA ILE A 106 5.34 -6.39 -7.60
C ILE A 106 4.25 -6.27 -6.53
N HIS A 107 3.97 -5.05 -6.04
CA HIS A 107 2.94 -4.80 -5.04
C HIS A 107 1.56 -5.26 -5.53
N HIS A 108 1.15 -4.87 -6.72
CA HIS A 108 -0.17 -5.20 -7.28
C HIS A 108 -0.31 -6.71 -7.50
N ARG A 109 0.69 -7.35 -8.09
CA ARG A 109 0.69 -8.81 -8.29
C ARG A 109 0.62 -9.55 -6.96
N ALA A 110 1.44 -9.17 -5.98
CA ALA A 110 1.46 -9.83 -4.67
C ALA A 110 0.11 -9.72 -3.94
N LEU A 111 -0.57 -8.58 -4.03
CA LEU A 111 -1.92 -8.43 -3.47
C LEU A 111 -2.93 -9.31 -4.20
N THR A 112 -2.91 -9.30 -5.53
CA THR A 112 -3.83 -10.13 -6.33
C THR A 112 -3.63 -11.60 -6.03
N ASP A 113 -2.40 -12.10 -6.11
CA ASP A 113 -2.09 -13.52 -5.90
C ASP A 113 -2.43 -13.96 -4.47
N MET A 114 -2.18 -13.11 -3.45
CA MET A 114 -2.54 -13.39 -2.06
C MET A 114 -4.05 -13.41 -1.84
N ILE A 115 -4.79 -12.44 -2.39
CA ILE A 115 -6.26 -12.41 -2.31
C ILE A 115 -6.84 -13.65 -2.95
N ASP A 116 -6.41 -13.99 -4.16
CA ASP A 116 -6.89 -15.16 -4.90
C ASP A 116 -6.64 -16.44 -4.13
N SER A 117 -5.42 -16.64 -3.59
CA SER A 117 -5.07 -17.80 -2.76
C SER A 117 -6.00 -17.92 -1.54
N LEU A 118 -6.20 -16.83 -0.78
CA LEU A 118 -7.03 -16.84 0.42
C LEU A 118 -8.52 -17.06 0.14
N VAL A 119 -9.00 -16.61 -1.02
CA VAL A 119 -10.37 -16.88 -1.48
C VAL A 119 -10.52 -18.34 -1.91
N ASP A 120 -9.58 -18.87 -2.69
CA ASP A 120 -9.59 -20.25 -3.18
C ASP A 120 -9.47 -21.27 -2.01
N GLU A 121 -8.73 -20.91 -0.95
CA GLU A 121 -8.64 -21.67 0.30
C GLU A 121 -9.91 -21.58 1.18
N GLY A 122 -10.89 -20.77 0.79
CA GLY A 122 -12.11 -20.52 1.56
C GLY A 122 -11.87 -19.75 2.88
N VAL A 123 -10.73 -19.07 3.01
CA VAL A 123 -10.41 -18.22 4.16
C VAL A 123 -11.12 -16.87 4.04
N ALA A 124 -11.09 -16.26 2.87
CA ALA A 124 -11.59 -14.92 2.60
C ALA A 124 -12.87 -14.94 1.73
N ASP A 125 -13.77 -14.01 2.04
CA ASP A 125 -14.92 -13.70 1.19
C ASP A 125 -14.50 -12.67 0.14
N ARG A 126 -14.62 -13.02 -1.13
CA ARG A 126 -14.26 -12.19 -2.30
C ARG A 126 -14.92 -10.80 -2.27
N GLU A 127 -16.14 -10.71 -1.77
CA GLU A 127 -16.91 -9.46 -1.75
C GLU A 127 -16.58 -8.57 -0.55
N ARG A 128 -15.78 -9.06 0.41
CA ARG A 128 -15.50 -8.37 1.68
C ARG A 128 -13.99 -8.27 1.95
N ILE A 129 -13.24 -7.79 0.96
CA ILE A 129 -11.78 -7.56 1.06
C ILE A 129 -11.50 -6.10 1.43
N PHE A 130 -10.78 -5.88 2.50
CA PHE A 130 -10.37 -4.56 3.00
C PHE A 130 -8.84 -4.46 3.00
N LEU A 131 -8.32 -3.30 2.60
CA LEU A 131 -6.88 -3.04 2.52
C LEU A 131 -6.51 -1.84 3.40
N LEU A 132 -5.61 -2.04 4.37
CA LEU A 132 -5.09 -1.02 5.26
C LEU A 132 -3.64 -0.71 4.90
N GLY A 133 -3.30 0.58 4.83
CA GLY A 133 -1.94 1.04 4.61
C GLY A 133 -1.54 2.15 5.56
N PHE A 134 -0.28 2.12 6.00
CA PHE A 134 0.32 3.19 6.79
C PHE A 134 1.47 3.83 6.02
N SER A 135 1.49 5.17 5.98
CA SER A 135 2.60 5.93 5.42
C SER A 135 2.91 5.56 3.95
N GLN A 136 4.06 4.96 3.65
CA GLN A 136 4.49 4.63 2.29
C GLN A 136 3.50 3.73 1.53
N SER A 137 2.84 2.80 2.20
CA SER A 137 1.90 1.88 1.55
C SER A 137 0.59 2.53 1.13
N CYS A 138 0.21 3.70 1.66
CA CYS A 138 -1.05 4.37 1.32
C CYS A 138 -1.19 4.65 -0.18
N ALA A 139 -0.21 5.31 -0.78
CA ALA A 139 -0.26 5.67 -2.20
C ALA A 139 -0.33 4.43 -3.12
N LEU A 140 0.36 3.34 -2.74
CA LEU A 140 0.32 2.08 -3.48
C LEU A 140 -1.04 1.38 -3.34
N ASN A 141 -1.63 1.40 -2.13
CA ASN A 141 -2.94 0.85 -1.88
C ASN A 141 -4.04 1.60 -2.65
N TYR A 142 -3.97 2.94 -2.68
CA TYR A 142 -4.87 3.73 -3.53
C TYR A 142 -4.65 3.43 -5.01
N ARG A 143 -3.40 3.33 -5.45
CA ARG A 143 -3.11 2.93 -6.82
C ARG A 143 -3.75 1.59 -7.15
N PHE A 144 -3.60 0.59 -6.28
CA PHE A 144 -4.24 -0.72 -6.46
C PHE A 144 -5.76 -0.61 -6.50
N ALA A 145 -6.39 0.03 -5.51
CA ALA A 145 -7.84 0.15 -5.41
C ALA A 145 -8.47 0.81 -6.65
N PHE A 146 -7.81 1.81 -7.21
CA PHE A 146 -8.35 2.58 -8.34
C PHE A 146 -7.91 2.08 -9.72
N THR A 147 -6.93 1.17 -9.79
CA THR A 147 -6.61 0.43 -11.03
C THR A 147 -7.25 -0.95 -11.08
N HIS A 148 -7.81 -1.44 -9.95
CA HIS A 148 -8.54 -2.69 -9.83
C HIS A 148 -9.89 -2.44 -9.13
N PRO A 149 -10.83 -1.69 -9.77
CA PRO A 149 -11.97 -1.04 -9.11
C PRO A 149 -13.01 -1.99 -8.48
N HIS A 150 -12.91 -3.29 -8.74
CA HIS A 150 -13.88 -4.30 -8.26
C HIS A 150 -13.27 -5.32 -7.29
N VAL A 151 -12.02 -5.12 -6.85
CA VAL A 151 -11.33 -6.09 -5.99
C VAL A 151 -11.56 -5.83 -4.51
N LEU A 152 -11.63 -4.55 -4.12
CA LEU A 152 -11.73 -4.17 -2.72
C LEU A 152 -13.12 -3.66 -2.36
N LYS A 153 -13.65 -4.11 -1.22
CA LYS A 153 -14.80 -3.50 -0.55
C LYS A 153 -14.43 -2.15 0.06
N GLY A 154 -13.23 -2.05 0.63
CA GLY A 154 -12.75 -0.81 1.22
C GLY A 154 -11.24 -0.69 1.31
N VAL A 155 -10.75 0.55 1.34
CA VAL A 155 -9.33 0.89 1.54
C VAL A 155 -9.17 1.94 2.63
N ILE A 156 -8.25 1.69 3.54
CA ILE A 156 -7.89 2.60 4.65
C ILE A 156 -6.47 3.09 4.44
N GLY A 157 -6.30 4.40 4.33
CA GLY A 157 -4.99 5.07 4.29
C GLY A 157 -4.74 5.87 5.55
N ILE A 158 -3.59 5.66 6.20
CA ILE A 158 -3.25 6.31 7.46
C ILE A 158 -1.91 7.02 7.33
N ALA A 159 -1.87 8.31 7.68
CA ALA A 159 -0.65 9.12 7.70
C ALA A 159 0.19 8.93 6.42
N GLY A 160 -0.43 8.99 5.26
CA GLY A 160 0.20 8.72 3.97
C GLY A 160 -0.37 9.55 2.83
N GLY A 161 0.19 9.39 1.63
CA GLY A 161 -0.21 10.14 0.44
C GLY A 161 -1.14 9.40 -0.50
N ILE A 162 -1.68 10.14 -1.46
CA ILE A 162 -2.25 9.60 -2.70
C ILE A 162 -1.13 9.48 -3.76
N PRO A 163 -1.31 8.70 -4.84
CA PRO A 163 -0.33 8.60 -5.91
C PRO A 163 0.07 9.96 -6.50
N GLY A 164 1.36 10.16 -6.75
CA GLY A 164 1.85 11.45 -7.27
C GLY A 164 1.39 11.79 -8.68
N ASP A 165 0.97 10.79 -9.45
CA ASP A 165 0.41 10.91 -10.81
C ASP A 165 -1.13 10.85 -10.83
N TRP A 166 -1.79 11.10 -9.68
CA TRP A 166 -3.25 10.97 -9.52
C TRP A 166 -4.05 11.76 -10.54
N GLU A 167 -3.63 12.99 -10.83
CA GLU A 167 -4.33 13.89 -11.75
C GLU A 167 -3.92 13.70 -13.22
N THR A 168 -2.82 13.01 -13.47
CA THR A 168 -2.23 12.93 -14.82
C THR A 168 -2.32 11.55 -15.45
N SER A 169 -2.62 10.52 -14.67
CA SER A 169 -2.71 9.15 -15.15
C SER A 169 -4.15 8.74 -15.45
N ASP A 170 -4.39 8.23 -16.66
CA ASP A 170 -5.68 7.67 -17.09
C ASP A 170 -5.92 6.25 -16.53
N ALA A 171 -4.97 5.68 -15.81
CA ALA A 171 -5.10 4.34 -15.24
C ALA A 171 -6.10 4.25 -14.08
N TYR A 172 -6.39 5.37 -13.41
CA TYR A 172 -7.30 5.39 -12.26
C TYR A 172 -8.75 5.51 -12.70
N GLN A 173 -9.55 4.54 -12.29
CA GLN A 173 -10.96 4.42 -12.64
C GLN A 173 -11.87 4.86 -11.49
N GLN A 174 -13.14 5.12 -11.83
CA GLN A 174 -14.19 5.24 -10.83
C GLN A 174 -14.37 3.89 -10.12
N THR A 175 -14.58 3.92 -8.80
CA THR A 175 -14.76 2.71 -8.01
C THR A 175 -15.87 2.86 -6.97
N ASN A 176 -16.48 1.72 -6.61
CA ASN A 176 -17.38 1.60 -5.46
C ASN A 176 -16.64 1.20 -4.17
N THR A 177 -15.31 1.09 -4.22
CA THR A 177 -14.49 0.86 -3.03
C THR A 177 -14.68 2.01 -2.04
N SER A 178 -15.12 1.70 -0.81
CA SER A 178 -15.19 2.70 0.26
C SER A 178 -13.80 3.13 0.68
N VAL A 179 -13.62 4.41 0.95
CA VAL A 179 -12.31 4.98 1.32
C VAL A 179 -12.39 5.64 2.69
N LEU A 180 -11.48 5.27 3.59
CA LEU A 180 -11.22 5.98 4.83
C LEU A 180 -9.78 6.51 4.81
N HIS A 181 -9.60 7.84 4.93
CA HIS A 181 -8.28 8.45 5.06
C HIS A 181 -8.14 9.12 6.41
N LEU A 182 -7.10 8.75 7.17
CA LEU A 182 -6.81 9.26 8.50
C LEU A 182 -5.49 10.03 8.48
N ALA A 183 -5.51 11.27 8.96
CA ALA A 183 -4.36 12.17 8.97
C ALA A 183 -4.06 12.69 10.37
N GLY A 184 -2.77 12.88 10.69
CA GLY A 184 -2.31 13.54 11.89
C GLY A 184 -2.12 15.05 11.67
N GLU A 185 -2.64 15.89 12.56
CA GLU A 185 -2.48 17.35 12.47
C GLU A 185 -1.04 17.82 12.75
N ARG A 186 -0.25 16.99 13.43
CA ARG A 186 1.17 17.22 13.73
C ARG A 186 2.11 16.29 12.98
N ASP A 187 1.62 15.66 11.89
CA ASP A 187 2.43 14.75 11.07
C ASP A 187 3.50 15.54 10.31
N GLU A 188 4.77 15.26 10.59
CA GLU A 188 5.92 15.95 9.98
C GLU A 188 6.18 15.51 8.53
N TYR A 189 5.71 14.34 8.10
CA TYR A 189 5.86 13.83 6.73
C TYR A 189 4.68 14.17 5.85
N TYR A 190 3.46 14.19 6.44
CA TYR A 190 2.21 14.51 5.76
C TYR A 190 1.44 15.61 6.51
N PRO A 191 2.03 16.83 6.59
CA PRO A 191 1.41 17.93 7.31
C PRO A 191 0.06 18.33 6.68
N PRO A 192 -0.84 19.02 7.42
CA PRO A 192 -2.17 19.42 6.94
C PRO A 192 -2.18 20.07 5.56
N ALA A 193 -1.26 20.97 5.28
CA ALA A 193 -1.14 21.63 3.97
C ALA A 193 -0.86 20.67 2.80
N ARG A 194 -0.26 19.50 3.07
CA ARG A 194 -0.02 18.48 2.06
C ARG A 194 -1.25 17.62 1.79
N VAL A 195 -2.07 17.38 2.81
CA VAL A 195 -3.22 16.46 2.75
C VAL A 195 -4.56 17.14 2.54
N GLU A 196 -4.63 18.48 2.59
CA GLU A 196 -5.86 19.27 2.52
C GLU A 196 -6.75 18.94 1.32
N ASN A 197 -6.15 18.61 0.17
CA ASN A 197 -6.86 18.31 -1.08
C ASN A 197 -7.15 16.81 -1.28
N TYR A 198 -6.69 15.93 -0.39
CA TYR A 198 -6.83 14.47 -0.61
C TYR A 198 -8.27 14.01 -0.59
N ALA A 199 -9.09 14.58 0.32
CA ALA A 199 -10.52 14.26 0.38
C ALA A 199 -11.24 14.57 -0.93
N GLN A 200 -10.95 15.72 -1.55
CA GLN A 200 -11.55 16.12 -2.82
C GLN A 200 -11.05 15.24 -3.96
N ALA A 201 -9.76 14.99 -4.04
CA ALA A 201 -9.15 14.14 -5.04
C ALA A 201 -9.73 12.72 -5.02
N LEU A 202 -9.88 12.12 -3.84
CA LEU A 202 -10.46 10.79 -3.66
C LEU A 202 -11.95 10.77 -4.04
N ARG A 203 -12.74 11.79 -3.64
CA ARG A 203 -14.16 11.91 -4.01
C ARG A 203 -14.37 12.10 -5.51
N GLY A 204 -13.37 12.58 -6.23
CA GLY A 204 -13.39 12.63 -7.68
C GLY A 204 -13.47 11.24 -8.35
N ARG A 205 -13.14 10.17 -7.64
CA ARG A 205 -13.04 8.80 -8.19
C ARG A 205 -13.73 7.71 -7.35
N ALA A 206 -14.19 8.02 -6.14
CA ALA A 206 -14.96 7.11 -5.28
C ALA A 206 -16.18 7.82 -4.69
N THR A 207 -17.28 7.09 -4.54
CA THR A 207 -18.57 7.64 -4.06
C THR A 207 -18.66 7.71 -2.54
N ASP A 208 -17.96 6.84 -1.82
CA ASP A 208 -17.93 6.76 -0.35
C ASP A 208 -16.52 7.07 0.16
N VAL A 209 -16.28 8.32 0.55
CA VAL A 209 -14.99 8.82 1.03
C VAL A 209 -15.15 9.56 2.34
N GLU A 210 -14.54 9.00 3.38
CA GLU A 210 -14.38 9.65 4.68
C GLU A 210 -12.92 10.10 4.86
N PHE A 211 -12.76 11.34 5.30
CA PHE A 211 -11.47 11.92 5.70
C PHE A 211 -11.58 12.44 7.12
N ARG A 212 -10.67 12.04 8.00
CA ARG A 212 -10.66 12.44 9.41
C ARG A 212 -9.27 12.89 9.83
N SER A 213 -9.20 13.99 10.61
CA SER A 213 -7.96 14.52 11.21
C SER A 213 -7.94 14.27 12.70
N TYR A 214 -6.74 14.07 13.25
CA TYR A 214 -6.52 13.77 14.67
C TYR A 214 -5.35 14.58 15.21
N ASP A 215 -5.40 14.92 16.48
CA ASP A 215 -4.27 15.50 17.21
C ASP A 215 -3.19 14.44 17.44
N ALA A 216 -2.49 14.06 16.37
CA ALA A 216 -1.48 13.02 16.32
C ALA A 216 -0.32 13.43 15.40
N GLY A 217 0.85 12.81 15.58
CA GLY A 217 1.99 12.89 14.67
C GLY A 217 1.93 11.82 13.59
N HIS A 218 3.11 11.39 13.12
CA HIS A 218 3.23 10.29 12.14
C HIS A 218 3.08 8.91 12.79
N GLU A 219 1.89 8.61 13.27
CA GLU A 219 1.56 7.41 14.03
C GLU A 219 0.12 6.95 13.82
N ILE A 220 -0.22 5.77 14.34
CA ILE A 220 -1.60 5.29 14.42
C ILE A 220 -2.04 5.42 15.88
N SER A 221 -2.91 6.39 16.16
CA SER A 221 -3.43 6.61 17.51
C SER A 221 -4.58 5.65 17.86
N ASP A 222 -4.90 5.53 19.15
CA ASP A 222 -6.02 4.70 19.59
C ASP A 222 -7.37 5.23 19.10
N ALA A 223 -7.52 6.56 18.96
CA ALA A 223 -8.69 7.16 18.34
C ALA A 223 -8.86 6.72 16.87
N MET A 224 -7.77 6.73 16.09
CA MET A 224 -7.78 6.19 14.72
C MET A 224 -8.17 4.71 14.68
N ARG A 225 -7.63 3.88 15.60
CA ARG A 225 -7.96 2.45 15.68
C ARG A 225 -9.45 2.22 15.97
N ASN A 226 -10.02 2.98 16.90
CA ASN A 226 -11.45 2.89 17.22
C ASN A 226 -12.33 3.26 16.01
N ASP A 227 -12.00 4.33 15.33
CA ASP A 227 -12.71 4.77 14.14
C ASP A 227 -12.60 3.77 12.99
N MET A 228 -11.43 3.14 12.81
CA MET A 228 -11.26 2.07 11.83
C MET A 228 -12.11 0.84 12.15
N LYS A 229 -12.19 0.43 13.44
CA LYS A 229 -13.08 -0.67 13.88
C LYS A 229 -14.53 -0.40 13.50
N ASP A 230 -15.02 0.78 13.82
CA ASP A 230 -16.41 1.14 13.55
C ASP A 230 -16.69 1.23 12.06
N TRP A 231 -15.75 1.79 11.30
CA TRP A 231 -15.83 1.89 9.85
C TRP A 231 -15.83 0.52 9.16
N LEU A 232 -14.96 -0.41 9.58
CA LEU A 232 -14.89 -1.79 9.09
C LEU A 232 -16.17 -2.54 9.42
N ARG A 233 -16.67 -2.44 10.67
CA ARG A 233 -17.91 -3.08 11.10
C ARG A 233 -19.10 -2.66 10.23
N ALA A 234 -19.26 -1.37 10.01
CA ALA A 234 -20.36 -0.82 9.21
C ALA A 234 -20.35 -1.26 7.74
N ARG A 235 -19.21 -1.75 7.21
CA ARG A 235 -19.05 -2.12 5.80
C ARG A 235 -18.81 -3.60 5.56
N SER A 236 -18.72 -4.40 6.62
CA SER A 236 -18.49 -5.86 6.53
C SER A 236 -19.76 -6.69 6.45
N GLU A 237 -20.92 -6.05 6.62
CA GLU A 237 -22.25 -6.68 6.54
C GLU A 237 -22.69 -6.94 5.09
#